data_e783f76daa9b3002dd83f814b49d7a5e
#
_entry.id   e783f76daa9b3002dd83f814b49d7a5e
#
_cell.length_a   1.000
_cell.length_b   1.000
_cell.length_c   1.000
_cell.angle_alpha   90.00
_cell.angle_beta   90.00
_cell.angle_gamma   90.00
#
_symmetry.space_group_name_H-M   'P 1'
#
loop_
_entity.id
_entity.type
_entity.pdbx_description
1 polymer ?
#
loop_
_entity_poly.entity_id
_entity_poly.type
_entity_poly.pdbx_seq_one_letter_code
_entity_poly.pdbx_strand_id
1 'polypeptide(L)'
;MNIAEIRAKYPSPRDPIDDDQTIASYCVGGALCLSLGWAWRFPTSDMLADAIKEANLAMKLYAIDAAMEIIRLSDACEWEAAWEKLEAALT
;
A
#
# COMPACT_ATOMS: atom_id res chain seq x y z
N MET A 1 5.31 -12.51 3.12
CA MET A 1 4.80 -11.32 3.80
C MET A 1 3.30 -11.46 3.98
N ASN A 2 2.82 -11.12 5.15
CA ASN A 2 1.43 -11.38 5.53
C ASN A 2 0.67 -10.08 5.70
N ILE A 3 -0.48 -9.96 5.05
CA ILE A 3 -1.28 -8.73 5.10
C ILE A 3 -1.72 -8.40 6.52
N ALA A 4 -2.02 -9.41 7.33
CA ALA A 4 -2.45 -9.18 8.70
C ALA A 4 -1.35 -8.55 9.55
N GLU A 5 -0.11 -8.92 9.32
CA GLU A 5 1.03 -8.33 10.02
C GLU A 5 1.25 -6.88 9.57
N ILE A 6 1.14 -6.63 8.28
CA ILE A 6 1.27 -5.27 7.74
C ILE A 6 0.18 -4.39 8.32
N ARG A 7 -1.05 -4.87 8.30
CA ARG A 7 -2.19 -4.11 8.77
C ARG A 7 -2.14 -3.86 10.27
N ALA A 8 -1.62 -4.81 11.03
CA ALA A 8 -1.47 -4.65 12.47
C ALA A 8 -0.42 -3.57 12.80
N LYS A 9 0.63 -3.48 11.99
CA LYS A 9 1.69 -2.49 12.19
C LYS A 9 1.30 -1.11 11.68
N TYR A 10 0.49 -1.04 10.63
CA TYR A 10 0.07 0.22 10.02
C TYR A 10 -1.45 0.27 9.90
N PRO A 11 -2.17 0.34 11.03
CA PRO A 11 -3.62 0.15 11.04
C PRO A 11 -4.46 1.29 10.50
N SER A 12 -3.93 2.49 10.42
CA SER A 12 -4.73 3.67 10.12
C SER A 12 -4.09 4.53 9.04
N PRO A 13 -4.20 4.12 7.77
CA PRO A 13 -3.73 4.97 6.67
C PRO A 13 -4.41 6.33 6.73
N ARG A 14 -3.67 7.37 6.32
CA ARG A 14 -4.18 8.73 6.38
C ARG A 14 -3.81 9.50 5.13
N ASP A 15 -4.69 10.45 4.81
CA ASP A 15 -4.47 11.36 3.71
C ASP A 15 -3.28 12.27 4.05
N PRO A 16 -2.42 12.60 3.09
CA PRO A 16 -1.28 13.48 3.32
C PRO A 16 -1.66 14.90 3.77
N ILE A 17 -2.91 15.30 3.59
CA ILE A 17 -3.34 16.62 4.04
C ILE A 17 -3.90 16.63 5.45
N ASP A 18 -3.89 15.52 6.13
CA ASP A 18 -4.34 15.44 7.52
C ASP A 18 -3.37 16.24 8.38
N ASP A 19 -3.91 17.15 9.18
CA ASP A 19 -3.10 18.08 9.95
C ASP A 19 -2.04 17.47 10.83
N ASP A 20 -2.32 16.31 11.31
CA ASP A 20 -1.44 15.78 12.30
C ASP A 20 -0.28 15.08 11.83
N GLN A 21 -0.11 15.17 10.75
CA GLN A 21 0.61 14.47 10.22
C GLN A 21 1.79 14.18 9.97
N THR A 22 2.34 14.68 9.81
CA THR A 22 3.71 14.72 9.45
C THR A 22 4.47 13.43 9.52
N ILE A 23 4.32 12.68 10.54
CA ILE A 23 5.12 11.47 10.67
C ILE A 23 4.32 10.21 10.54
N ALA A 24 3.05 10.31 10.76
CA ALA A 24 2.20 9.11 10.80
C ALA A 24 1.42 8.86 9.51
N SER A 25 1.45 9.81 8.58
CA SER A 25 0.65 9.70 7.37
C SER A 25 1.24 8.70 6.38
N TYR A 26 0.38 7.91 5.79
CA TYR A 26 0.73 6.95 4.74
C TYR A 26 -0.56 6.45 4.12
N CYS A 27 -0.48 5.94 2.90
CA CYS A 27 -1.61 5.26 2.26
C CYS A 27 -1.44 3.74 2.41
N VAL A 28 -2.40 2.98 1.96
CA VAL A 28 -2.32 1.52 2.03
C VAL A 28 -1.09 1.01 1.28
N GLY A 29 -0.82 1.55 0.11
CA GLY A 29 0.39 1.20 -0.63
C GLY A 29 1.66 1.55 0.13
N GLY A 30 1.64 2.69 0.83
CA GLY A 30 2.74 3.10 1.67
C GLY A 30 3.00 2.13 2.81
N ALA A 31 1.94 1.56 3.37
CA ALA A 31 2.09 0.56 4.43
C ALA A 31 2.90 -0.64 3.94
N LEU A 32 2.66 -1.10 2.72
CA LEU A 32 3.46 -2.18 2.15
C LEU A 32 4.91 -1.75 1.98
N CYS A 33 5.15 -0.58 1.41
CA CYS A 33 6.52 -0.08 1.19
C CYS A 33 7.27 0.05 2.51
N LEU A 34 6.64 0.61 3.54
CA LEU A 34 7.26 0.74 4.85
C LEU A 34 7.56 -0.62 5.47
N SER A 35 6.69 -1.60 5.24
CA SER A 35 6.90 -2.95 5.74
C SER A 35 8.10 -3.63 5.10
N LEU A 36 8.44 -3.24 3.88
CA LEU A 36 9.63 -3.74 3.19
C LEU A 36 10.91 -2.99 3.60
N GLY A 37 10.78 -2.01 4.49
CA GLY A 37 11.92 -1.19 4.88
C GLY A 37 12.19 -0.03 3.94
N TRP A 38 11.27 0.24 3.02
CA TRP A 38 11.41 1.35 2.08
C TRP A 38 10.80 2.61 2.70
N ALA A 39 11.30 3.78 2.32
CA ALA A 39 10.89 5.04 2.96
C ALA A 39 9.64 5.68 2.35
N TRP A 40 8.97 5.03 1.44
CA TRP A 40 7.88 5.62 0.67
C TRP A 40 6.53 5.48 1.38
N ARG A 41 6.03 6.59 1.91
CA ARG A 41 4.73 6.65 2.57
C ARG A 41 3.58 6.78 1.58
N PHE A 42 3.84 7.44 0.46
CA PHE A 42 2.86 7.69 -0.61
C PHE A 42 3.49 7.34 -1.95
N PRO A 43 3.69 6.05 -2.22
CA PRO A 43 4.37 5.64 -3.44
C PRO A 43 3.54 5.95 -4.68
N THR A 44 4.23 6.20 -5.79
CA THR A 44 3.59 6.24 -7.10
C THR A 44 3.18 4.81 -7.48
N SER A 45 2.39 4.68 -8.56
CA SER A 45 2.00 3.35 -9.01
C SER A 45 3.20 2.49 -9.40
N ASP A 46 4.23 3.08 -9.99
CA ASP A 46 5.45 2.34 -10.33
C ASP A 46 6.17 1.84 -9.09
N MET A 47 6.30 2.67 -8.08
CA MET A 47 6.95 2.30 -6.82
C MET A 47 6.16 1.21 -6.12
N LEU A 48 4.84 1.34 -6.07
CA LEU A 48 4.01 0.34 -5.44
C LEU A 48 4.02 -0.97 -6.21
N ALA A 49 4.06 -0.90 -7.55
CA ALA A 49 4.18 -2.10 -8.36
C ALA A 49 5.48 -2.84 -8.05
N ASP A 50 6.58 -2.11 -7.86
CA ASP A 50 7.85 -2.73 -7.47
C ASP A 50 7.74 -3.40 -6.10
N ALA A 51 7.05 -2.76 -5.16
CA ALA A 51 6.84 -3.33 -3.84
C ALA A 51 6.00 -4.61 -3.91
N ILE A 52 4.97 -4.62 -4.72
CA ILE A 52 4.12 -5.80 -4.91
C ILE A 52 4.94 -6.94 -5.52
N LYS A 53 5.75 -6.65 -6.52
CA LYS A 53 6.61 -7.67 -7.14
C LYS A 53 7.61 -8.22 -6.14
N GLU A 54 8.15 -7.37 -5.28
CA GLU A 54 9.09 -7.80 -4.25
C GLU A 54 8.41 -8.74 -3.26
N ALA A 55 7.19 -8.42 -2.87
CA ALA A 55 6.44 -9.22 -1.91
C ALA A 55 5.84 -10.48 -2.54
N ASN A 56 5.50 -10.45 -3.81
CA ASN A 56 4.89 -11.58 -4.51
C ASN A 56 5.30 -11.57 -5.98
N LEU A 57 6.33 -12.32 -6.31
CA LEU A 57 6.88 -12.38 -7.65
C LEU A 57 5.86 -12.88 -8.69
N ALA A 58 4.89 -13.67 -8.27
CA ALA A 58 3.84 -14.15 -9.16
C ALA A 58 3.01 -13.02 -9.76
N MET A 59 3.02 -11.84 -9.13
CA MET A 59 2.29 -10.67 -9.62
C MET A 59 3.05 -9.85 -10.67
N LYS A 60 4.19 -10.33 -11.14
CA LYS A 60 5.06 -9.58 -12.04
C LYS A 60 4.34 -8.92 -13.21
N LEU A 61 3.38 -9.62 -13.84
CA LEU A 61 2.66 -9.09 -15.00
C LEU A 61 1.46 -8.20 -14.62
N TYR A 62 1.02 -8.26 -13.38
CA TYR A 62 -0.20 -7.57 -12.95
C TYR A 62 0.04 -6.54 -11.86
N ALA A 63 1.28 -6.40 -11.44
CA ALA A 63 1.61 -5.53 -10.31
C ALA A 63 1.22 -4.07 -10.53
N ILE A 64 1.43 -3.56 -11.74
CA ILE A 64 1.11 -2.16 -12.04
C ILE A 64 -0.41 -1.92 -11.97
N ASP A 65 -1.20 -2.85 -12.51
CA ASP A 65 -2.66 -2.73 -12.47
C ASP A 65 -3.16 -2.77 -11.03
N ALA A 66 -2.63 -3.68 -10.23
CA ALA A 66 -2.98 -3.78 -8.82
C ALA A 66 -2.57 -2.52 -8.07
N ALA A 67 -1.38 -1.99 -8.35
CA ALA A 67 -0.88 -0.79 -7.72
C ALA A 67 -1.76 0.42 -8.01
N MET A 68 -2.15 0.59 -9.26
CA MET A 68 -3.02 1.70 -9.67
C MET A 68 -4.37 1.63 -8.96
N GLU A 69 -4.94 0.44 -8.85
CA GLU A 69 -6.22 0.27 -8.19
C GLU A 69 -6.12 0.54 -6.68
N ILE A 70 -5.07 0.05 -6.04
CA ILE A 70 -4.85 0.30 -4.62
C ILE A 70 -4.71 1.80 -4.34
N ILE A 71 -3.95 2.50 -5.18
CA ILE A 71 -3.77 3.95 -5.03
C ILE A 71 -5.10 4.67 -5.23
N ARG A 72 -5.86 4.30 -6.26
CA ARG A 72 -7.16 4.90 -6.52
C ARG A 72 -8.10 4.75 -5.32
N LEU A 73 -8.15 3.56 -4.76
CA LEU A 73 -8.99 3.28 -3.59
C LEU A 73 -8.52 4.07 -2.36
N SER A 74 -7.21 4.13 -2.15
CA SER A 74 -6.65 4.90 -1.04
C SER A 74 -6.96 6.40 -1.19
N ASP A 75 -6.85 6.94 -2.39
CA ASP A 75 -7.13 8.35 -2.64
C ASP A 75 -8.60 8.68 -2.42
N ALA A 76 -9.49 7.70 -2.63
CA ALA A 76 -10.92 7.85 -2.38
C ALA A 76 -11.27 7.56 -0.92
N CYS A 77 -10.29 7.32 -0.06
CA CYS A 77 -10.47 6.95 1.35
C CYS A 77 -11.27 5.65 1.53
N GLU A 78 -11.24 4.79 0.53
CA GLU A 78 -11.88 3.48 0.62
C GLU A 78 -10.86 2.49 1.17
N TRP A 79 -10.50 2.67 2.44
CA TRP A 79 -9.41 1.94 3.07
C TRP A 79 -9.59 0.44 3.09
N GLU A 80 -10.79 -0.02 3.42
CA GLU A 80 -11.06 -1.45 3.51
C GLU A 80 -10.92 -2.11 2.14
N ALA A 81 -11.45 -1.48 1.10
CA ALA A 81 -11.33 -2.00 -0.26
C ALA A 81 -9.87 -2.00 -0.72
N ALA A 82 -9.11 -0.97 -0.34
CA ALA A 82 -7.68 -0.91 -0.67
C ALA A 82 -6.91 -2.03 0.01
N TRP A 83 -7.21 -2.32 1.28
CA TRP A 83 -6.57 -3.43 1.99
C TRP A 83 -6.91 -4.77 1.38
N GLU A 84 -8.18 -4.96 0.99
CA GLU A 84 -8.61 -6.20 0.32
C GLU A 84 -7.87 -6.39 -1.00
N LYS A 85 -7.70 -5.32 -1.76
CA LYS A 85 -6.99 -5.39 -3.03
C LYS A 85 -5.51 -5.73 -2.82
N LEU A 86 -4.90 -5.14 -1.80
CA LEU A 86 -3.52 -5.45 -1.46
C LEU A 86 -3.38 -6.91 -1.02
N GLU A 87 -4.30 -7.39 -0.20
CA GLU A 87 -4.28 -8.78 0.21
C GLU A 87 -4.34 -9.72 -1.00
N ALA A 88 -5.23 -9.43 -1.93
CA ALA A 88 -5.34 -10.24 -3.15
C ALA A 88 -4.04 -10.23 -3.95
N ALA A 89 -3.34 -9.10 -3.97
CA ALA A 89 -2.07 -8.99 -4.69
C ALA A 89 -0.94 -9.75 -3.99
N LEU A 90 -1.03 -9.95 -2.68
CA LEU A 90 0.03 -10.62 -1.91
C LEU A 90 -0.21 -12.11 -1.69
N THR A 91 -1.35 -12.60 -2.07
CA THR A 91 -1.66 -14.01 -1.95
C THR A 91 -1.63 -14.71 -3.30
#